data_b4263d6c8290032c0b63514f826e6c1e
#
_entry.id   b4263d6c8290032c0b63514f826e6c1e
#
_cell.length_a   1.000
_cell.length_b   1.000
_cell.length_c   1.000
_cell.angle_alpha   90.00
_cell.angle_beta   90.00
_cell.angle_gamma   90.00
#
_symmetry.space_group_name_H-M   'P 1'
#
loop_
_entity.id
_entity.type
_entity.pdbx_description
1 polymer ?
#
loop_
_entity_poly.entity_id
_entity_poly.type
_entity_poly.pdbx_seq_one_letter_code
_entity_poly.pdbx_strand_id
1 'polypeptide(L)'
;PRYYQVCQDLIGEVCELFGGPRLFHLGLDEETWQHQRHYAYVVIRQHELWWHDLAFLVEQVERRGSQAWVWSDYAWHHDEYTQQMPRSVLQSNWYYGLEFDPPCNEVATYQRLAGAGYAQVPTGSNWTTPENMERTVAYCRENLPAEGLRGFLMTAWKPTLPSERERHEQAIALLAQAKAIWEA
;
A
#
# COMPACT_ATOMS: atom_id res chain seq x y z
N PRO A 1 -17.62 -20.41 -0.52
CA PRO A 1 -18.30 -19.61 -1.54
C PRO A 1 -17.46 -19.50 -2.81
N ARG A 2 -18.11 -19.33 -3.95
CA ARG A 2 -17.45 -19.21 -5.26
C ARG A 2 -16.41 -18.07 -5.30
N TYR A 3 -16.66 -17.01 -4.56
CA TYR A 3 -15.73 -15.87 -4.41
C TYR A 3 -14.32 -16.32 -3.98
N TYR A 4 -14.23 -17.05 -2.87
CA TYR A 4 -12.93 -17.51 -2.36
C TYR A 4 -12.22 -18.48 -3.31
N GLN A 5 -12.97 -19.33 -4.02
CA GLN A 5 -12.36 -20.18 -5.04
C GLN A 5 -11.74 -19.36 -6.17
N VAL A 6 -12.45 -18.33 -6.66
CA VAL A 6 -11.92 -17.43 -7.69
C VAL A 6 -10.68 -16.68 -7.20
N CYS A 7 -10.69 -16.15 -5.97
CA CYS A 7 -9.52 -15.49 -5.39
C CYS A 7 -8.32 -16.44 -5.28
N GLN A 8 -8.54 -17.66 -4.82
CA GLN A 8 -7.50 -18.69 -4.72
C GLN A 8 -6.89 -19.03 -6.08
N ASP A 9 -7.74 -19.19 -7.10
CA ASP A 9 -7.32 -19.53 -8.46
C ASP A 9 -6.50 -18.37 -9.06
N LEU A 10 -6.99 -17.12 -8.95
CA LEU A 10 -6.29 -15.94 -9.44
C LEU A 10 -4.93 -15.71 -8.76
N ILE A 11 -4.86 -15.85 -7.44
CA ILE A 11 -3.58 -15.75 -6.72
C ILE A 11 -2.63 -16.85 -7.20
N GLY A 12 -3.14 -18.07 -7.44
CA GLY A 12 -2.37 -19.18 -7.98
C GLY A 12 -1.79 -18.86 -9.35
N GLU A 13 -2.64 -18.46 -10.30
CA GLU A 13 -2.23 -18.10 -11.65
C GLU A 13 -1.18 -16.98 -11.68
N VAL A 14 -1.39 -15.91 -10.90
CA VAL A 14 -0.43 -14.81 -10.82
C VAL A 14 0.91 -15.27 -10.26
N CYS A 15 0.92 -16.08 -9.19
CA CYS A 15 2.16 -16.62 -8.63
C CYS A 15 2.91 -17.50 -9.66
N GLU A 16 2.20 -18.32 -10.43
CA GLU A 16 2.79 -19.15 -11.48
C GLU A 16 3.35 -18.30 -12.62
N LEU A 17 2.60 -17.31 -13.12
CA LEU A 17 3.02 -16.42 -14.19
C LEU A 17 4.32 -15.65 -13.86
N PHE A 18 4.48 -15.25 -12.62
CA PHE A 18 5.66 -14.52 -12.15
C PHE A 18 6.76 -15.42 -11.55
N GLY A 19 6.61 -16.74 -11.65
CA GLY A 19 7.62 -17.69 -11.18
C GLY A 19 7.85 -17.67 -9.67
N GLY A 20 6.80 -17.48 -8.88
CA GLY A 20 6.87 -17.36 -7.42
C GLY A 20 7.39 -15.99 -6.96
N PRO A 21 6.60 -14.93 -7.07
CA PRO A 21 7.03 -13.58 -6.68
C PRO A 21 7.32 -13.51 -5.19
N ARG A 22 8.33 -12.76 -4.79
CA ARG A 22 8.66 -12.55 -3.37
C ARG A 22 7.54 -11.80 -2.63
N LEU A 23 6.91 -10.83 -3.29
CA LEU A 23 5.85 -9.98 -2.74
C LEU A 23 4.60 -10.09 -3.60
N PHE A 24 3.43 -10.12 -2.98
CA PHE A 24 2.14 -10.14 -3.65
C PHE A 24 1.23 -9.07 -3.04
N HIS A 25 0.90 -8.04 -3.83
CA HIS A 25 0.03 -6.96 -3.37
C HIS A 25 -1.44 -7.33 -3.53
N LEU A 26 -2.18 -7.28 -2.43
CA LEU A 26 -3.59 -7.67 -2.36
C LEU A 26 -4.56 -6.50 -2.58
N GLY A 27 -4.09 -5.25 -2.62
CA GLY A 27 -4.95 -4.08 -2.67
C GLY A 27 -5.56 -3.77 -1.31
N LEU A 28 -6.90 -3.84 -1.21
CA LEU A 28 -7.71 -3.60 -0.01
C LEU A 28 -7.80 -2.12 0.40
N ASP A 29 -7.63 -1.22 -0.57
CA ASP A 29 -7.74 0.23 -0.40
C ASP A 29 -9.15 0.74 -0.71
N GLU A 30 -9.48 1.89 -0.10
CA GLU A 30 -10.65 2.71 -0.44
C GLU A 30 -12.00 1.95 -0.45
N GLU A 31 -12.17 0.96 0.39
CA GLU A 31 -13.41 0.19 0.51
C GLU A 31 -14.49 0.97 1.28
N THR A 32 -14.79 2.18 0.82
CA THR A 32 -15.81 3.06 1.39
C THR A 32 -16.85 3.46 0.34
N TRP A 33 -18.06 3.79 0.81
CA TRP A 33 -19.11 4.30 -0.07
C TRP A 33 -18.68 5.56 -0.84
N GLN A 34 -17.95 6.46 -0.21
CA GLN A 34 -17.49 7.71 -0.82
C GLN A 34 -16.62 7.46 -2.05
N HIS A 35 -15.70 6.51 -1.99
CA HIS A 35 -14.81 6.16 -3.09
C HIS A 35 -15.50 5.35 -4.17
N GLN A 36 -16.41 4.44 -3.80
CA GLN A 36 -17.00 3.47 -4.73
C GLN A 36 -18.36 3.87 -5.32
N ARG A 37 -18.95 4.97 -4.88
CA ARG A 37 -20.32 5.39 -5.26
C ARG A 37 -20.58 5.57 -6.77
N HIS A 38 -19.53 5.72 -7.56
CA HIS A 38 -19.61 5.90 -9.01
C HIS A 38 -19.25 4.62 -9.79
N TYR A 39 -18.92 3.53 -9.10
CA TYR A 39 -18.63 2.26 -9.75
C TYR A 39 -19.92 1.53 -10.14
N ALA A 40 -19.80 0.64 -11.12
CA ALA A 40 -20.95 -0.16 -11.57
C ALA A 40 -21.51 -1.08 -10.48
N TYR A 41 -20.66 -1.45 -9.52
CA TYR A 41 -21.02 -2.16 -8.28
C TYR A 41 -20.03 -1.77 -7.18
N VAL A 42 -20.46 -1.95 -5.95
CA VAL A 42 -19.72 -1.55 -4.75
C VAL A 42 -19.34 -2.82 -3.99
N VAL A 43 -18.08 -2.88 -3.57
CA VAL A 43 -17.56 -3.90 -2.65
C VAL A 43 -17.09 -3.20 -1.39
N ILE A 44 -17.90 -3.29 -0.33
CA ILE A 44 -17.56 -2.75 0.99
C ILE A 44 -17.66 -3.90 1.97
N ARG A 45 -16.50 -4.37 2.44
CA ARG A 45 -16.43 -5.33 3.52
C ARG A 45 -16.57 -4.59 4.83
N GLN A 46 -17.44 -5.06 5.72
CA GLN A 46 -17.69 -4.39 6.99
C GLN A 46 -17.23 -5.28 8.15
N HIS A 47 -16.62 -4.65 9.16
CA HIS A 47 -16.27 -5.29 10.43
C HIS A 47 -15.52 -6.61 10.26
N GLU A 48 -16.03 -7.65 10.88
CA GLU A 48 -15.43 -9.00 10.86
C GLU A 48 -15.24 -9.59 9.45
N LEU A 49 -16.07 -9.18 8.46
CA LEU A 49 -15.93 -9.67 7.10
C LEU A 49 -14.63 -9.16 6.45
N TRP A 50 -14.21 -7.95 6.73
CA TRP A 50 -12.94 -7.40 6.23
C TRP A 50 -11.76 -8.23 6.75
N TRP A 51 -11.73 -8.51 8.03
CA TRP A 51 -10.69 -9.33 8.67
C TRP A 51 -10.70 -10.78 8.19
N HIS A 52 -11.90 -11.34 8.02
CA HIS A 52 -12.05 -12.70 7.50
C HIS A 52 -11.51 -12.85 6.08
N ASP A 53 -11.87 -11.92 5.19
CA ASP A 53 -11.40 -11.92 3.81
C ASP A 53 -9.90 -11.65 3.72
N LEU A 54 -9.37 -10.70 4.49
CA LEU A 54 -7.94 -10.46 4.60
C LEU A 54 -7.19 -11.73 5.02
N ALA A 55 -7.61 -12.35 6.10
CA ALA A 55 -6.95 -13.56 6.61
C ALA A 55 -6.92 -14.68 5.57
N PHE A 56 -8.02 -14.89 4.85
CA PHE A 56 -8.09 -15.86 3.75
C PHE A 56 -7.10 -15.50 2.63
N LEU A 57 -7.08 -14.25 2.16
CA LEU A 57 -6.23 -13.81 1.06
C LEU A 57 -4.74 -13.90 1.42
N VAL A 58 -4.38 -13.48 2.64
CA VAL A 58 -3.02 -13.59 3.17
C VAL A 58 -2.57 -15.06 3.19
N GLU A 59 -3.41 -15.96 3.71
CA GLU A 59 -3.11 -17.39 3.73
C GLU A 59 -2.88 -17.96 2.32
N GLN A 60 -3.69 -17.54 1.32
CA GLN A 60 -3.50 -18.02 -0.06
C GLN A 60 -2.17 -17.55 -0.67
N VAL A 61 -1.73 -16.34 -0.35
CA VAL A 61 -0.44 -15.78 -0.80
C VAL A 61 0.73 -16.50 -0.10
N GLU A 62 0.68 -16.61 1.23
CA GLU A 62 1.76 -17.20 2.03
C GLU A 62 1.96 -18.69 1.75
N ARG A 63 0.89 -19.44 1.50
CA ARG A 63 0.97 -20.86 1.06
C ARG A 63 1.75 -21.05 -0.24
N ARG A 64 1.91 -20.01 -1.06
CA ARG A 64 2.67 -20.02 -2.30
C ARG A 64 4.09 -19.48 -2.14
N GLY A 65 4.52 -19.23 -0.90
CA GLY A 65 5.86 -18.73 -0.58
C GLY A 65 6.07 -17.24 -0.85
N SER A 66 5.00 -16.49 -1.14
CA SER A 66 5.03 -15.04 -1.29
C SER A 66 4.69 -14.35 0.03
N GLN A 67 5.21 -13.15 0.25
CA GLN A 67 4.76 -12.29 1.36
C GLN A 67 3.59 -11.43 0.90
N ALA A 68 2.51 -11.44 1.68
CA ALA A 68 1.36 -10.58 1.43
C ALA A 68 1.70 -9.11 1.69
N TRP A 69 1.14 -8.22 0.86
CA TRP A 69 1.33 -6.78 0.90
C TRP A 69 -0.01 -6.08 0.67
N VAL A 70 -0.30 -5.02 1.44
CA VAL A 70 -1.58 -4.31 1.38
C VAL A 70 -1.40 -2.80 1.40
N TRP A 71 -2.40 -2.07 0.88
CA TRP A 71 -2.59 -0.67 1.21
C TRP A 71 -3.10 -0.56 2.65
N SER A 72 -2.63 0.42 3.40
CA SER A 72 -2.86 0.50 4.84
C SER A 72 -3.87 1.58 5.26
N ASP A 73 -4.62 2.13 4.32
CA ASP A 73 -5.60 3.20 4.57
C ASP A 73 -6.75 2.77 5.49
N TYR A 74 -7.10 1.48 5.53
CA TYR A 74 -8.03 0.97 6.53
C TYR A 74 -7.57 1.30 7.97
N ALA A 75 -6.27 1.36 8.22
CA ALA A 75 -5.69 1.75 9.50
C ALA A 75 -6.03 3.19 9.93
N TRP A 76 -6.34 4.10 9.01
CA TRP A 76 -6.56 5.52 9.35
C TRP A 76 -7.71 5.75 10.32
N HIS A 77 -8.72 4.89 10.28
CA HIS A 77 -9.96 5.03 11.03
C HIS A 77 -10.32 3.81 11.88
N HIS A 78 -9.39 2.82 11.99
CA HIS A 78 -9.61 1.56 12.68
C HIS A 78 -8.48 1.29 13.69
N ASP A 79 -8.71 1.61 14.96
CA ASP A 79 -7.73 1.47 16.04
C ASP A 79 -7.32 0.00 16.28
N GLU A 80 -8.25 -0.93 16.01
CA GLU A 80 -8.01 -2.37 16.10
C GLU A 80 -7.02 -2.90 15.05
N TYR A 81 -6.72 -2.14 14.01
CA TYR A 81 -5.86 -2.57 12.90
C TYR A 81 -4.52 -3.12 13.37
N THR A 82 -3.83 -2.41 14.24
CA THR A 82 -2.52 -2.84 14.74
C THR A 82 -2.57 -4.04 15.69
N GLN A 83 -3.76 -4.42 16.15
CA GLN A 83 -3.97 -5.60 17.01
C GLN A 83 -4.33 -6.84 16.19
N GLN A 84 -5.08 -6.68 15.10
CA GLN A 84 -5.61 -7.79 14.29
C GLN A 84 -4.78 -8.11 13.05
N MET A 85 -4.12 -7.11 12.42
CA MET A 85 -3.30 -7.30 11.22
C MET A 85 -2.12 -8.24 11.51
N PRO A 86 -1.91 -9.31 10.72
CA PRO A 86 -0.74 -10.18 10.88
C PRO A 86 0.57 -9.42 10.65
N ARG A 87 1.58 -9.67 11.48
CA ARG A 87 2.90 -9.01 11.38
C ARG A 87 3.68 -9.41 10.12
N SER A 88 3.33 -10.52 9.49
CA SER A 88 3.90 -10.96 8.22
C SER A 88 3.50 -10.08 7.04
N VAL A 89 2.38 -9.35 7.15
CA VAL A 89 1.83 -8.53 6.06
C VAL A 89 2.60 -7.21 5.94
N LEU A 90 3.20 -6.98 4.77
CA LEU A 90 3.88 -5.75 4.43
C LEU A 90 2.87 -4.60 4.25
N GLN A 91 3.17 -3.43 4.79
CA GLN A 91 2.26 -2.30 4.83
C GLN A 91 2.69 -1.20 3.84
N SER A 92 1.77 -0.73 3.00
CA SER A 92 1.94 0.48 2.19
C SER A 92 0.95 1.54 2.63
N ASN A 93 1.36 2.36 3.57
CA ASN A 93 0.63 3.57 3.88
C ASN A 93 0.94 4.64 2.83
N TRP A 94 -0.02 5.49 2.51
CA TRP A 94 0.11 6.52 1.49
C TRP A 94 -0.50 7.85 1.94
N TYR A 95 0.09 8.95 1.47
CA TYR A 95 -0.42 10.30 1.65
C TYR A 95 0.08 11.15 0.48
N TYR A 96 -0.84 11.79 -0.25
CA TYR A 96 -0.50 12.52 -1.48
C TYR A 96 -0.56 14.03 -1.33
N GLY A 97 -0.67 14.54 -0.09
CA GLY A 97 -0.53 15.94 0.24
C GLY A 97 0.93 16.37 0.46
N LEU A 98 1.12 17.63 0.87
CA LEU A 98 2.43 18.23 1.17
C LEU A 98 2.62 18.52 2.68
N GLU A 99 1.54 18.54 3.45
CA GLU A 99 1.55 18.96 4.85
C GLU A 99 1.74 17.73 5.75
N PHE A 100 2.98 17.50 6.16
CA PHE A 100 3.34 16.39 7.05
C PHE A 100 3.38 16.81 8.53
N ASP A 101 3.36 18.11 8.82
CA ASP A 101 3.38 18.66 10.19
C ASP A 101 2.36 19.81 10.34
N PRO A 102 1.37 19.73 11.26
CA PRO A 102 1.12 18.57 12.14
C PRO A 102 0.58 17.37 11.37
N PRO A 103 0.89 16.15 11.80
CA PRO A 103 0.48 14.95 11.06
C PRO A 103 -1.04 14.77 11.12
N CYS A 104 -1.67 14.62 9.94
CA CYS A 104 -3.03 14.10 9.81
C CYS A 104 -3.05 12.57 10.07
N ASN A 105 -4.23 11.95 10.08
CA ASN A 105 -4.35 10.51 10.35
C ASN A 105 -3.52 9.65 9.39
N GLU A 106 -3.49 10.03 8.11
CA GLU A 106 -2.73 9.35 7.07
C GLU A 106 -1.22 9.40 7.39
N VAL A 107 -0.71 10.58 7.76
CA VAL A 107 0.70 10.77 8.11
C VAL A 107 1.03 10.12 9.46
N ALA A 108 0.18 10.28 10.48
CA ALA A 108 0.37 9.66 11.79
C ALA A 108 0.42 8.11 11.71
N THR A 109 -0.23 7.53 10.71
CA THR A 109 -0.26 6.08 10.52
C THR A 109 1.12 5.50 10.21
N TYR A 110 2.03 6.22 9.57
CA TYR A 110 3.41 5.75 9.38
C TYR A 110 4.08 5.42 10.73
N GLN A 111 4.01 6.33 11.70
CA GLN A 111 4.58 6.10 13.04
C GLN A 111 3.81 5.05 13.83
N ARG A 112 2.48 4.99 13.71
CA ARG A 112 1.65 3.99 14.38
C ARG A 112 2.00 2.57 13.90
N LEU A 113 2.17 2.37 12.62
CA LEU A 113 2.60 1.09 12.04
C LEU A 113 4.03 0.71 12.47
N ALA A 114 4.95 1.68 12.47
CA ALA A 114 6.33 1.46 12.93
C ALA A 114 6.37 1.08 14.42
N GLY A 115 5.66 1.83 15.29
CA GLY A 115 5.55 1.55 16.72
C GLY A 115 4.91 0.20 17.03
N ALA A 116 4.04 -0.29 16.15
CA ALA A 116 3.48 -1.63 16.22
C ALA A 116 4.37 -2.72 15.61
N GLY A 117 5.55 -2.39 15.06
CA GLY A 117 6.53 -3.35 14.54
C GLY A 117 6.25 -3.89 13.15
N TYR A 118 5.47 -3.19 12.33
CA TYR A 118 5.24 -3.60 10.94
C TYR A 118 6.37 -3.18 10.02
N ALA A 119 6.71 -4.06 9.08
CA ALA A 119 7.51 -3.68 7.92
C ALA A 119 6.68 -2.82 6.97
N GLN A 120 7.29 -1.76 6.41
CA GLN A 120 6.60 -0.78 5.58
C GLN A 120 7.31 -0.52 4.25
N VAL A 121 6.52 -0.23 3.23
CA VAL A 121 6.90 0.40 1.96
C VAL A 121 6.05 1.65 1.80
N PRO A 122 6.43 2.79 2.42
CA PRO A 122 5.69 4.04 2.29
C PRO A 122 5.51 4.42 0.83
N THR A 123 4.33 4.95 0.50
CA THR A 123 3.96 5.24 -0.89
C THR A 123 3.75 6.73 -1.09
N GLY A 124 4.46 7.28 -2.08
CA GLY A 124 4.26 8.62 -2.60
C GLY A 124 3.75 8.58 -4.04
N SER A 125 3.39 9.75 -4.57
CA SER A 125 2.81 9.88 -5.91
C SER A 125 3.11 11.23 -6.53
N ASN A 126 3.14 11.30 -7.86
CA ASN A 126 3.02 12.56 -8.57
C ASN A 126 1.56 12.89 -8.97
N TRP A 127 0.58 12.22 -8.34
CA TRP A 127 -0.85 12.43 -8.59
C TRP A 127 -1.28 13.86 -8.30
N THR A 128 -1.00 14.35 -7.10
CA THR A 128 -1.39 15.69 -6.65
C THR A 128 -0.30 16.70 -7.01
N THR A 129 0.96 16.38 -6.72
CA THR A 129 2.11 17.26 -6.88
C THR A 129 3.39 16.46 -7.04
N PRO A 130 4.36 16.92 -7.85
CA PRO A 130 5.63 16.22 -8.02
C PRO A 130 6.48 16.17 -6.76
N GLU A 131 6.33 17.09 -5.82
CA GLU A 131 7.12 17.15 -4.58
C GLU A 131 6.73 16.10 -3.54
N ASN A 132 5.58 15.44 -3.70
CA ASN A 132 5.05 14.52 -2.69
C ASN A 132 6.00 13.37 -2.37
N MET A 133 6.61 12.73 -3.38
CA MET A 133 7.52 11.60 -3.15
C MET A 133 8.74 12.00 -2.33
N GLU A 134 9.33 13.15 -2.63
CA GLU A 134 10.44 13.72 -1.87
C GLU A 134 10.06 13.96 -0.41
N ARG A 135 8.90 14.58 -0.17
CA ARG A 135 8.37 14.83 1.17
C ARG A 135 8.10 13.54 1.93
N THR A 136 7.53 12.53 1.28
CA THR A 136 7.29 11.22 1.89
C THR A 136 8.59 10.57 2.35
N VAL A 137 9.62 10.56 1.51
CA VAL A 137 10.93 9.97 1.86
C VAL A 137 11.59 10.74 2.99
N ALA A 138 11.63 12.08 2.92
CA ALA A 138 12.21 12.93 3.96
C ALA A 138 11.53 12.70 5.31
N TYR A 139 10.20 12.73 5.36
CA TYR A 139 9.44 12.47 6.58
C TYR A 139 9.72 11.09 7.16
N CYS A 140 9.68 10.04 6.34
CA CYS A 140 9.92 8.68 6.80
C CYS A 140 11.35 8.48 7.31
N ARG A 141 12.35 9.09 6.67
CA ARG A 141 13.74 9.05 7.10
C ARG A 141 13.95 9.68 8.49
N GLU A 142 13.28 10.79 8.75
CA GLU A 142 13.40 11.52 10.02
C GLU A 142 12.62 10.85 11.17
N ASN A 143 11.49 10.21 10.87
CA ASN A 143 10.50 9.83 11.87
C ASN A 143 10.31 8.33 12.06
N LEU A 144 10.88 7.49 11.21
CA LEU A 144 10.70 6.04 11.27
C LEU A 144 12.02 5.29 11.45
N PRO A 145 12.03 4.17 12.20
CA PRO A 145 13.20 3.31 12.30
C PRO A 145 13.51 2.67 10.95
N ALA A 146 14.77 2.77 10.52
CA ALA A 146 15.22 2.27 9.22
C ALA A 146 14.99 0.75 9.05
N GLU A 147 15.10 -0.02 10.14
CA GLU A 147 14.94 -1.48 10.14
C GLU A 147 13.55 -1.94 9.69
N GLY A 148 12.53 -1.10 9.91
CA GLY A 148 11.15 -1.36 9.48
C GLY A 148 10.89 -1.03 8.01
N LEU A 149 11.73 -0.20 7.39
CA LEU A 149 11.53 0.24 6.00
C LEU A 149 12.15 -0.76 5.02
N ARG A 150 11.33 -1.22 4.06
CA ARG A 150 11.73 -2.18 3.01
C ARG A 150 11.96 -1.52 1.67
N GLY A 151 11.73 -0.22 1.57
CA GLY A 151 11.83 0.61 0.38
C GLY A 151 10.70 1.62 0.31
N PHE A 152 10.54 2.24 -0.85
CA PHE A 152 9.49 3.20 -1.14
C PHE A 152 8.80 2.83 -2.45
N LEU A 153 7.51 3.12 -2.55
CA LEU A 153 6.73 2.90 -3.76
C LEU A 153 6.30 4.26 -4.35
N MET A 154 6.52 4.42 -5.65
CA MET A 154 6.04 5.56 -6.42
C MET A 154 4.87 5.15 -7.29
N THR A 155 3.75 5.88 -7.21
CA THR A 155 2.56 5.64 -8.02
C THR A 155 2.26 6.85 -8.90
N ALA A 156 1.89 6.63 -10.14
CA ALA A 156 1.48 7.69 -11.07
C ALA A 156 -0.06 7.80 -11.19
N TRP A 157 -0.78 6.73 -10.87
CA TRP A 157 -2.24 6.60 -11.01
C TRP A 157 -2.74 7.02 -12.39
N LYS A 158 -2.01 6.62 -13.42
CA LYS A 158 -2.34 6.88 -14.82
C LYS A 158 -2.35 5.59 -15.62
N PRO A 159 -3.23 5.47 -16.63
CA PRO A 159 -3.21 4.31 -17.52
C PRO A 159 -1.84 4.14 -18.19
N THR A 160 -1.42 2.90 -18.42
CA THR A 160 -0.19 2.58 -19.14
C THR A 160 -0.40 2.75 -20.64
N LEU A 161 -0.73 3.97 -21.07
CA LEU A 161 -0.98 4.34 -22.45
C LEU A 161 0.13 5.27 -22.97
N PRO A 162 0.40 5.29 -24.28
CA PRO A 162 1.38 6.20 -24.86
C PRO A 162 1.15 7.68 -24.54
N SER A 163 -0.10 8.11 -24.40
CA SER A 163 -0.49 9.49 -24.01
C SER A 163 -0.06 9.87 -22.59
N GLU A 164 0.15 8.91 -21.71
CA GLU A 164 0.53 9.13 -20.30
C GLU A 164 2.03 8.86 -20.04
N ARG A 165 2.79 8.58 -21.08
CA ARG A 165 4.20 8.20 -20.98
C ARG A 165 5.04 9.22 -20.21
N GLU A 166 4.87 10.50 -20.51
CA GLU A 166 5.60 11.59 -19.84
C GLU A 166 5.36 11.57 -18.31
N ARG A 167 4.12 11.28 -17.89
CA ARG A 167 3.76 11.18 -16.47
C ARG A 167 4.47 10.03 -15.78
N HIS A 168 4.59 8.88 -16.44
CA HIS A 168 5.31 7.73 -15.91
C HIS A 168 6.84 7.98 -15.88
N GLU A 169 7.41 8.60 -16.92
CA GLU A 169 8.82 8.98 -16.93
C GLU A 169 9.15 10.01 -15.84
N GLN A 170 8.27 10.97 -15.61
CA GLN A 170 8.37 11.89 -14.47
C GLN A 170 8.36 11.16 -13.13
N ALA A 171 7.45 10.19 -12.93
CA ALA A 171 7.39 9.43 -11.69
C ALA A 171 8.70 8.68 -11.42
N ILE A 172 9.32 8.08 -12.44
CA ILE A 172 10.63 7.41 -12.33
C ILE A 172 11.73 8.41 -11.93
N ALA A 173 11.77 9.59 -12.55
CA ALA A 173 12.76 10.61 -12.24
C ALA A 173 12.61 11.13 -10.80
N LEU A 174 11.39 11.37 -10.34
CA LEU A 174 11.10 11.81 -8.97
C LEU A 174 11.49 10.74 -7.93
N LEU A 175 11.25 9.47 -8.22
CA LEU A 175 11.70 8.40 -7.35
C LEU A 175 13.24 8.34 -7.24
N ALA A 176 13.94 8.55 -8.35
CA ALA A 176 15.41 8.59 -8.36
C ALA A 176 15.95 9.78 -7.56
N GLN A 177 15.30 10.94 -7.62
CA GLN A 177 15.64 12.11 -6.79
C GLN A 177 15.40 11.84 -5.30
N ALA A 178 14.25 11.27 -4.96
CA ALA A 178 13.92 10.91 -3.58
C ALA A 178 14.87 9.86 -2.98
N LYS A 179 15.39 8.94 -3.81
CA LYS A 179 16.43 7.99 -3.38
C LYS A 179 17.70 8.71 -2.88
N ALA A 180 18.12 9.78 -3.56
CA ALA A 180 19.29 10.55 -3.13
C ALA A 180 19.09 11.19 -1.73
N ILE A 181 17.86 11.58 -1.38
CA ILE A 181 17.53 12.08 -0.04
C ILE A 181 17.68 10.99 1.01
N TRP A 182 17.24 9.78 0.69
CA TRP A 182 17.41 8.64 1.59
C TRP A 182 18.87 8.29 1.86
N GLU A 183 19.71 8.38 0.84
CA GLU A 183 21.13 8.02 0.89
C GLU A 183 22.06 9.12 1.47
N ALA A 184 21.56 10.37 1.60
CA ALA A 184 22.32 11.50 2.17
C ALA A 184 22.39 11.45 3.69
#